data_c9cda459c61e086c995d90991eb76738
#
_entry.id   c9cda459c61e086c995d90991eb76738
#
_cell.length_a   1.000
_cell.length_b   1.000
_cell.length_c   1.000
_cell.angle_alpha   90.00
_cell.angle_beta   90.00
_cell.angle_gamma   90.00
#
_symmetry.space_group_name_H-M   'P 1'
#
loop_
_entity.id
_entity.type
_entity.pdbx_description
1 polymer ?
#
loop_
_entity_poly.entity_id
_entity_poly.type
_entity_poly.pdbx_seq_one_letter_code
_entity_poly.pdbx_strand_id
1 'polypeptide(L)'
;MRKKSSFIHFVFLAIVIASLFVSCKQKNTDYKIDAIIPKKITIYEDKFVDNQGRQVILNGINVINKLKDEGYLVSKDSTLYTKLRNWGFNSIRFGVFWDRLEPEPGVYNEKYLQDIDKHIQWAAKNDIFIVIDMHQDLYSTLYANGAPLWATINEGKPHRMGDIWSDAYLLSEAVQTSFDNFWANTLASDGVGLQDHYANMWQHIAKRYANNPTVIGYDLMNEPFSGSDALQAIPTLLEAYGKMLFDTTGKELSRKELELIWSSVDDRTKALQNLSSEKNFAAVIDALFPLNRDFETQKLQPFYQKVSDAIREVDTSSILFLEHSYLSNMGIRSSIARTTLVDGTHDSLLAYAPHGYDLVTDTKNAADASPIRLSFIYNRFQETAQKLNMPAWLGEWGAFYRHGEDIVPVAQHAVAQIETHLFGNAYWSYESKMDNLAYFNKALLRPYPAYTNGDLLEYRYNRENKTFSMTWKEDKNNGSPTMVFIPSIAKDAVKSIDKSFNAKIEPISNSSAGWLVITPLENGEKRRIEVKFKE
;
A
#
# COMPACT_ATOMS: atom_id res chain seq x y z
N MET A 1 -8.59 -92.94 43.87
CA MET A 1 -8.74 -93.45 42.47
C MET A 1 -9.18 -92.30 41.58
N ARG A 2 -8.53 -92.14 40.47
CA ARG A 2 -8.72 -91.22 39.35
C ARG A 2 -8.49 -89.71 39.61
N LYS A 3 -7.27 -89.26 39.26
CA LYS A 3 -6.86 -87.92 38.95
C LYS A 3 -7.67 -87.33 37.76
N LYS A 4 -8.23 -86.14 37.89
CA LYS A 4 -8.62 -85.38 36.74
C LYS A 4 -7.62 -84.19 36.56
N SER A 5 -6.82 -84.32 35.51
CA SER A 5 -5.93 -83.31 35.00
C SER A 5 -6.76 -82.12 34.51
N SER A 6 -6.50 -80.96 35.09
CA SER A 6 -7.07 -79.69 34.62
C SER A 6 -6.07 -79.06 33.64
N PHE A 7 -6.42 -79.10 32.37
CA PHE A 7 -5.65 -78.50 31.30
C PHE A 7 -5.96 -77.01 31.29
N ILE A 8 -5.05 -76.19 31.85
CA ILE A 8 -5.13 -74.75 31.77
C ILE A 8 -4.65 -74.35 30.38
N HIS A 9 -5.58 -74.00 29.51
CA HIS A 9 -5.26 -73.34 28.23
C HIS A 9 -4.85 -71.88 28.49
N PHE A 10 -3.57 -71.65 28.44
CA PHE A 10 -3.03 -70.29 28.30
C PHE A 10 -3.38 -69.79 26.90
N VAL A 11 -4.51 -69.10 26.81
CA VAL A 11 -4.78 -68.24 25.62
C VAL A 11 -3.85 -67.06 25.70
N PHE A 12 -2.76 -67.12 24.97
CA PHE A 12 -1.95 -65.91 24.65
C PHE A 12 -2.81 -64.98 23.82
N LEU A 13 -3.46 -64.06 24.51
CA LEU A 13 -4.06 -62.89 23.86
C LEU A 13 -2.91 -61.99 23.39
N ALA A 14 -2.37 -62.27 22.19
CA ALA A 14 -1.52 -61.37 21.49
C ALA A 14 -2.35 -60.11 21.15
N ILE A 15 -2.30 -59.13 22.05
CA ILE A 15 -2.74 -57.76 21.73
C ILE A 15 -1.77 -57.28 20.67
N VAL A 16 -2.12 -57.49 19.41
CA VAL A 16 -1.56 -56.76 18.30
C VAL A 16 -2.04 -55.31 18.49
N ILE A 17 -1.23 -54.53 19.19
CA ILE A 17 -1.29 -53.07 19.08
C ILE A 17 -0.90 -52.79 17.64
N ALA A 18 -1.89 -52.86 16.76
CA ALA A 18 -1.81 -52.18 15.48
C ALA A 18 -1.74 -50.70 15.82
N SER A 19 -0.51 -50.21 16.03
CA SER A 19 -0.19 -48.80 15.90
C SER A 19 -0.70 -48.41 14.52
N LEU A 20 -1.92 -47.90 14.49
CA LEU A 20 -2.42 -47.11 13.38
C LEU A 20 -1.47 -45.89 13.29
N PHE A 21 -0.30 -46.13 12.71
CA PHE A 21 0.37 -45.04 11.99
C PHE A 21 -0.64 -44.66 10.91
N VAL A 22 -1.50 -43.69 11.25
CA VAL A 22 -2.11 -42.84 10.23
C VAL A 22 -0.92 -42.12 9.60
N SER A 23 -0.26 -42.81 8.69
CA SER A 23 0.59 -42.18 7.71
C SER A 23 -0.37 -41.24 6.97
N CYS A 24 -0.40 -39.95 7.37
CA CYS A 24 -0.89 -38.92 6.49
C CYS A 24 -0.11 -39.07 5.18
N LYS A 25 -0.69 -39.83 4.24
CA LYS A 25 -0.19 -39.82 2.87
C LYS A 25 -0.33 -38.38 2.41
N GLN A 26 0.76 -37.64 2.54
CA GLN A 26 0.91 -36.35 1.90
C GLN A 26 0.55 -36.56 0.43
N LYS A 27 -0.61 -36.06 0.03
CA LYS A 27 -1.00 -36.07 -1.38
C LYS A 27 0.08 -35.31 -2.14
N ASN A 28 0.83 -36.00 -2.96
CA ASN A 28 1.74 -35.38 -3.90
C ASN A 28 0.88 -34.72 -4.99
N THR A 29 0.34 -33.53 -4.69
CA THR A 29 -0.50 -32.79 -5.63
C THR A 29 0.44 -31.97 -6.49
N ASP A 30 0.66 -32.41 -7.73
CA ASP A 30 1.33 -31.61 -8.74
C ASP A 30 0.41 -30.46 -9.17
N TYR A 31 0.60 -29.31 -8.52
CA TYR A 31 -0.09 -28.09 -8.91
C TYR A 31 0.47 -27.58 -10.25
N LYS A 32 -0.41 -27.32 -11.21
CA LYS A 32 -0.04 -26.53 -12.37
C LYS A 32 0.04 -25.05 -11.94
N ILE A 33 1.16 -24.40 -12.12
CA ILE A 33 1.39 -23.02 -11.68
C ILE A 33 0.26 -22.09 -12.13
N ASP A 34 -0.11 -22.13 -13.41
CA ASP A 34 -1.17 -21.28 -13.96
C ASP A 34 -2.54 -21.47 -13.28
N ALA A 35 -2.77 -22.63 -12.67
CA ALA A 35 -4.01 -22.92 -11.98
C ALA A 35 -4.02 -22.39 -10.53
N ILE A 36 -2.86 -22.15 -9.94
CA ILE A 36 -2.73 -21.67 -8.56
C ILE A 36 -2.36 -20.18 -8.47
N ILE A 37 -2.00 -19.52 -9.57
CA ILE A 37 -1.87 -18.06 -9.63
C ILE A 37 -3.27 -17.44 -9.57
N PRO A 38 -3.51 -16.46 -8.67
CA PRO A 38 -4.81 -15.81 -8.53
C PRO A 38 -5.25 -15.11 -9.80
N LYS A 39 -6.57 -15.09 -10.04
CA LYS A 39 -7.16 -14.34 -11.16
C LYS A 39 -8.08 -13.20 -10.71
N LYS A 40 -8.34 -13.09 -9.42
CA LYS A 40 -9.16 -12.03 -8.82
C LYS A 40 -8.74 -11.83 -7.37
N ILE A 41 -8.78 -10.58 -6.92
CA ILE A 41 -8.61 -10.19 -5.51
C ILE A 41 -9.91 -9.55 -5.03
N THR A 42 -10.24 -9.79 -3.77
CA THR A 42 -11.35 -9.17 -3.06
C THR A 42 -10.95 -8.93 -1.60
N ILE A 43 -11.90 -8.51 -0.77
CA ILE A 43 -11.71 -8.34 0.67
C ILE A 43 -12.59 -9.37 1.41
N TYR A 44 -12.01 -9.97 2.43
CA TYR A 44 -12.73 -10.74 3.44
C TYR A 44 -12.28 -10.25 4.82
N GLU A 45 -13.21 -9.71 5.60
CA GLU A 45 -12.94 -9.02 6.87
C GLU A 45 -11.94 -7.86 6.68
N ASP A 46 -10.77 -7.94 7.29
CA ASP A 46 -9.68 -6.95 7.23
C ASP A 46 -8.49 -7.41 6.36
N LYS A 47 -8.74 -8.31 5.39
CA LYS A 47 -7.69 -8.92 4.58
C LYS A 47 -8.02 -8.88 3.09
N PHE A 48 -7.01 -8.69 2.28
CA PHE A 48 -7.09 -9.03 0.86
C PHE A 48 -7.07 -10.54 0.71
N VAL A 49 -8.00 -11.08 -0.09
CA VAL A 49 -8.08 -12.50 -0.38
C VAL A 49 -8.22 -12.73 -1.88
N ASP A 50 -7.68 -13.85 -2.34
CA ASP A 50 -7.81 -14.24 -3.74
C ASP A 50 -9.06 -15.11 -4.00
N ASN A 51 -9.30 -15.41 -5.26
CA ASN A 51 -10.42 -16.27 -5.68
C ASN A 51 -10.29 -17.73 -5.27
N GLN A 52 -9.19 -18.09 -4.59
CA GLN A 52 -8.97 -19.40 -3.98
C GLN A 52 -9.09 -19.35 -2.45
N GLY A 53 -9.50 -18.20 -1.89
CA GLY A 53 -9.68 -18.01 -0.45
C GLY A 53 -8.36 -17.89 0.34
N ARG A 54 -7.24 -17.56 -0.32
CA ARG A 54 -5.96 -17.35 0.36
C ARG A 54 -5.78 -15.87 0.69
N GLN A 55 -5.19 -15.58 1.85
CA GLN A 55 -4.75 -14.22 2.18
C GLN A 55 -3.65 -13.76 1.23
N VAL A 56 -3.73 -12.50 0.78
CA VAL A 56 -2.82 -11.91 -0.19
C VAL A 56 -2.04 -10.74 0.43
N ILE A 57 -0.72 -10.75 0.25
CA ILE A 57 0.09 -9.55 0.40
C ILE A 57 0.25 -8.90 -0.98
N LEU A 58 -0.40 -7.76 -1.18
CA LEU A 58 -0.23 -6.94 -2.37
C LEU A 58 1.13 -6.20 -2.29
N ASN A 59 2.16 -6.79 -2.89
CA ASN A 59 3.50 -6.19 -2.99
C ASN A 59 3.60 -5.43 -4.30
N GLY A 60 3.42 -4.12 -4.26
CA GLY A 60 3.25 -3.29 -5.44
C GLY A 60 4.31 -2.21 -5.62
N ILE A 61 4.14 -1.51 -6.72
CA ILE A 61 4.95 -0.35 -7.10
C ILE A 61 4.07 0.67 -7.82
N ASN A 62 4.35 1.95 -7.61
CA ASN A 62 3.70 3.03 -8.36
C ASN A 62 4.25 3.10 -9.78
N VAL A 63 3.37 3.02 -10.77
CA VAL A 63 3.68 3.15 -12.20
C VAL A 63 2.98 4.41 -12.70
N ILE A 64 3.64 5.54 -12.50
CA ILE A 64 3.09 6.87 -12.73
C ILE A 64 4.08 7.71 -13.52
N ASN A 65 3.61 8.33 -14.59
CA ASN A 65 4.37 9.33 -15.34
C ASN A 65 3.64 10.66 -15.27
N LYS A 66 4.25 11.67 -14.65
CA LYS A 66 3.67 13.00 -14.44
C LYS A 66 3.83 13.94 -15.64
N LEU A 67 4.45 13.46 -16.74
CA LEU A 67 4.75 14.28 -17.93
C LEU A 67 3.57 14.25 -18.91
N LYS A 68 2.87 15.37 -19.01
CA LYS A 68 1.72 15.56 -19.90
C LYS A 68 2.08 15.35 -21.38
N ASP A 69 3.26 15.82 -21.79
CA ASP A 69 3.73 15.70 -23.19
C ASP A 69 4.03 14.26 -23.58
N GLU A 70 4.28 13.37 -22.60
CA GLU A 70 4.43 11.93 -22.79
C GLU A 70 3.09 11.18 -22.68
N GLY A 71 1.99 11.89 -22.51
CA GLY A 71 0.65 11.33 -22.39
C GLY A 71 0.38 10.65 -21.05
N TYR A 72 1.19 10.93 -20.02
CA TYR A 72 1.12 10.34 -18.68
C TYR A 72 1.33 8.82 -18.63
N LEU A 73 1.97 8.24 -19.64
CA LEU A 73 2.19 6.79 -19.71
C LEU A 73 3.68 6.45 -19.52
N VAL A 74 3.97 5.52 -18.63
CA VAL A 74 5.35 5.13 -18.26
C VAL A 74 6.02 4.28 -19.34
N SER A 75 5.27 3.48 -20.06
CA SER A 75 5.80 2.52 -21.02
C SER A 75 5.00 2.51 -22.32
N LYS A 76 5.71 2.18 -23.40
CA LYS A 76 5.11 1.99 -24.74
C LYS A 76 4.92 0.52 -25.12
N ASP A 77 5.39 -0.40 -24.26
CA ASP A 77 5.34 -1.84 -24.48
C ASP A 77 5.21 -2.65 -23.18
N SER A 78 5.11 -3.96 -23.30
CA SER A 78 4.87 -4.87 -22.18
C SER A 78 6.11 -5.23 -21.35
N THR A 79 7.32 -4.80 -21.75
CA THR A 79 8.57 -5.22 -21.09
C THR A 79 8.66 -4.78 -19.65
N LEU A 80 8.09 -3.62 -19.32
CA LEU A 80 7.95 -3.15 -17.95
C LEU A 80 7.27 -4.21 -17.05
N TYR A 81 6.11 -4.71 -17.47
CA TYR A 81 5.31 -5.65 -16.67
C TYR A 81 6.02 -6.98 -16.45
N THR A 82 6.76 -7.46 -17.46
CA THR A 82 7.60 -8.64 -17.32
C THR A 82 8.72 -8.43 -16.29
N LYS A 83 9.36 -7.25 -16.29
CA LYS A 83 10.35 -6.90 -15.24
C LYS A 83 9.73 -6.87 -13.85
N LEU A 84 8.59 -6.19 -13.70
CA LEU A 84 7.90 -6.08 -12.40
C LEU A 84 7.54 -7.46 -11.84
N ARG A 85 6.96 -8.35 -12.67
CA ARG A 85 6.70 -9.73 -12.27
C ARG A 85 7.97 -10.46 -11.81
N ASN A 86 9.05 -10.33 -12.58
CA ASN A 86 10.32 -10.99 -12.27
C ASN A 86 10.96 -10.47 -10.97
N TRP A 87 10.66 -9.23 -10.60
CA TRP A 87 11.06 -8.62 -9.34
C TRP A 87 10.12 -8.95 -8.15
N GLY A 88 9.04 -9.69 -8.42
CA GLY A 88 8.08 -10.12 -7.39
C GLY A 88 6.99 -9.11 -7.07
N PHE A 89 6.79 -8.11 -7.90
CA PHE A 89 5.60 -7.28 -7.78
C PHE A 89 4.38 -8.02 -8.34
N ASN A 90 3.32 -8.12 -7.53
CA ASN A 90 2.05 -8.71 -7.92
C ASN A 90 0.94 -7.67 -8.11
N SER A 91 1.23 -6.41 -7.84
CA SER A 91 0.30 -5.29 -8.04
C SER A 91 1.03 -4.03 -8.47
N ILE A 92 0.30 -3.12 -9.09
CA ILE A 92 0.75 -1.76 -9.37
C ILE A 92 -0.34 -0.75 -8.99
N ARG A 93 0.09 0.41 -8.49
CA ARG A 93 -0.72 1.62 -8.43
C ARG A 93 -0.47 2.38 -9.71
N PHE A 94 -1.50 2.44 -10.57
CA PHE A 94 -1.40 2.99 -11.92
C PHE A 94 -2.04 4.35 -11.97
N GLY A 95 -1.21 5.39 -12.07
CA GLY A 95 -1.67 6.79 -12.07
C GLY A 95 -2.34 7.18 -13.37
N VAL A 96 -3.54 7.72 -13.26
CA VAL A 96 -4.29 8.39 -14.30
C VAL A 96 -4.59 9.83 -13.87
N PHE A 97 -4.89 10.72 -14.80
CA PHE A 97 -4.98 12.14 -14.53
C PHE A 97 -6.29 12.73 -15.05
N TRP A 98 -6.97 13.50 -14.20
CA TRP A 98 -8.28 14.08 -14.53
C TRP A 98 -8.23 14.93 -15.80
N ASP A 99 -7.20 15.78 -15.96
CA ASP A 99 -7.06 16.63 -17.15
C ASP A 99 -6.95 15.85 -18.48
N ARG A 100 -6.44 14.63 -18.40
CA ARG A 100 -6.30 13.77 -19.58
C ARG A 100 -7.55 12.93 -19.81
N LEU A 101 -8.24 12.56 -18.75
CA LEU A 101 -9.49 11.78 -18.80
C LEU A 101 -10.66 12.63 -19.27
N GLU A 102 -10.78 13.87 -18.75
CA GLU A 102 -11.88 14.80 -19.02
C GLU A 102 -11.31 16.16 -19.45
N PRO A 103 -10.78 16.28 -20.68
CA PRO A 103 -10.13 17.50 -21.16
C PRO A 103 -11.08 18.69 -21.29
N GLU A 104 -12.37 18.46 -21.50
CA GLU A 104 -13.46 19.44 -21.51
C GLU A 104 -14.59 18.94 -20.61
N PRO A 105 -15.41 19.82 -19.99
CA PRO A 105 -16.49 19.40 -19.10
C PRO A 105 -17.41 18.35 -19.73
N GLY A 106 -17.54 17.17 -19.10
CA GLY A 106 -18.38 16.06 -19.56
C GLY A 106 -17.87 15.31 -20.80
N VAL A 107 -16.67 15.62 -21.33
CA VAL A 107 -16.11 14.98 -22.51
C VAL A 107 -14.94 14.07 -22.11
N TYR A 108 -15.16 12.76 -22.19
CA TYR A 108 -14.15 11.78 -21.81
C TYR A 108 -13.23 11.38 -22.98
N ASN A 109 -11.94 11.28 -22.70
CA ASN A 109 -10.92 10.94 -23.69
C ASN A 109 -10.81 9.42 -23.88
N GLU A 110 -11.62 8.88 -24.77
CA GLU A 110 -11.64 7.45 -25.09
C GLU A 110 -10.32 6.93 -25.66
N LYS A 111 -9.51 7.80 -26.31
CA LYS A 111 -8.19 7.40 -26.79
C LYS A 111 -7.23 7.13 -25.64
N TYR A 112 -7.24 7.96 -24.61
CA TYR A 112 -6.45 7.73 -23.40
C TYR A 112 -6.90 6.47 -22.65
N LEU A 113 -8.20 6.23 -22.54
CA LEU A 113 -8.75 5.01 -21.96
C LEU A 113 -8.33 3.76 -22.73
N GLN A 114 -8.29 3.81 -24.09
CA GLN A 114 -7.76 2.72 -24.91
C GLN A 114 -6.26 2.46 -24.68
N ASP A 115 -5.49 3.49 -24.38
CA ASP A 115 -4.08 3.31 -24.04
C ASP A 115 -3.93 2.68 -22.64
N ILE A 116 -4.75 3.07 -21.68
CA ILE A 116 -4.84 2.41 -20.35
C ILE A 116 -5.25 0.93 -20.51
N ASP A 117 -6.20 0.59 -21.39
CA ASP A 117 -6.59 -0.80 -21.68
C ASP A 117 -5.40 -1.68 -22.09
N LYS A 118 -4.45 -1.12 -22.87
CA LYS A 118 -3.23 -1.86 -23.26
C LYS A 118 -2.36 -2.18 -22.05
N HIS A 119 -2.19 -1.21 -21.14
CA HIS A 119 -1.43 -1.41 -19.91
C HIS A 119 -2.09 -2.48 -19.03
N ILE A 120 -3.42 -2.47 -18.91
CA ILE A 120 -4.17 -3.49 -18.19
C ILE A 120 -3.98 -4.88 -18.84
N GLN A 121 -4.02 -4.97 -20.16
CA GLN A 121 -3.76 -6.23 -20.87
C GLN A 121 -2.32 -6.74 -20.67
N TRP A 122 -1.33 -5.85 -20.61
CA TRP A 122 0.06 -6.23 -20.34
C TRP A 122 0.24 -6.70 -18.89
N ALA A 123 -0.42 -6.04 -17.92
CA ALA A 123 -0.44 -6.46 -16.53
C ALA A 123 -1.09 -7.85 -16.39
N ALA A 124 -2.25 -8.08 -17.02
CA ALA A 124 -2.95 -9.37 -17.01
C ALA A 124 -2.09 -10.53 -17.52
N LYS A 125 -1.32 -10.31 -18.61
CA LYS A 125 -0.38 -11.30 -19.17
C LYS A 125 0.80 -11.61 -18.25
N ASN A 126 1.05 -10.79 -17.26
CA ASN A 126 2.14 -10.93 -16.30
C ASN A 126 1.65 -11.22 -14.88
N ASP A 127 0.38 -11.59 -14.69
CA ASP A 127 -0.24 -11.88 -13.39
C ASP A 127 -0.07 -10.72 -12.37
N ILE A 128 -0.16 -9.49 -12.85
CA ILE A 128 -0.07 -8.25 -12.05
C ILE A 128 -1.45 -7.62 -11.97
N PHE A 129 -1.89 -7.33 -10.76
CA PHE A 129 -3.13 -6.60 -10.49
C PHE A 129 -2.92 -5.09 -10.57
N ILE A 130 -3.98 -4.36 -10.91
CA ILE A 130 -3.96 -2.91 -11.03
C ILE A 130 -4.94 -2.28 -10.04
N VAL A 131 -4.46 -1.29 -9.29
CA VAL A 131 -5.25 -0.25 -8.63
C VAL A 131 -5.13 1.00 -9.49
N ILE A 132 -6.24 1.51 -10.00
CA ILE A 132 -6.25 2.77 -10.78
C ILE A 132 -6.28 3.92 -9.77
N ASP A 133 -5.29 4.79 -9.84
CA ASP A 133 -5.13 5.95 -8.98
C ASP A 133 -5.47 7.24 -9.74
N MET A 134 -6.40 8.05 -9.21
CA MET A 134 -6.64 9.40 -9.73
C MET A 134 -5.61 10.35 -9.14
N HIS A 135 -4.50 10.46 -9.87
CA HIS A 135 -3.32 11.17 -9.39
C HIS A 135 -3.42 12.68 -9.56
N GLN A 136 -2.98 13.38 -8.54
CA GLN A 136 -2.79 14.81 -8.54
C GLN A 136 -1.60 15.21 -7.67
N ASP A 137 -0.92 16.30 -8.07
CA ASP A 137 -0.03 17.09 -7.24
C ASP A 137 -0.43 18.55 -7.38
N LEU A 138 -0.55 19.27 -6.26
CA LEU A 138 -0.93 20.68 -6.21
C LEU A 138 -2.26 20.98 -6.91
N TYR A 139 -3.18 19.98 -6.92
CA TYR A 139 -4.50 20.05 -7.50
C TYR A 139 -4.56 19.95 -9.03
N SER A 140 -3.75 20.68 -9.78
CA SER A 140 -4.03 21.02 -11.18
C SER A 140 -2.80 21.03 -12.07
N THR A 141 -3.01 20.77 -13.37
CA THR A 141 -2.01 20.98 -14.43
C THR A 141 -1.51 22.42 -14.55
N LEU A 142 -2.19 23.39 -13.93
CA LEU A 142 -1.71 24.77 -13.84
C LEU A 142 -0.48 24.90 -12.92
N TYR A 143 -0.35 24.02 -11.93
CA TYR A 143 0.70 24.07 -10.91
C TYR A 143 1.64 22.87 -10.96
N ALA A 144 1.08 21.69 -11.20
CA ALA A 144 1.83 20.43 -11.38
C ALA A 144 1.04 19.46 -12.28
N ASN A 145 0.11 18.68 -11.71
CA ASN A 145 -0.73 17.73 -12.43
C ASN A 145 -2.07 17.47 -11.70
N GLY A 146 -3.05 16.85 -12.36
CA GLY A 146 -4.35 16.52 -11.78
C GLY A 146 -5.52 17.14 -12.53
N ALA A 147 -6.19 18.13 -11.94
CA ALA A 147 -7.38 18.75 -12.51
C ALA A 147 -7.08 19.51 -13.81
N PRO A 148 -8.00 19.50 -14.79
CA PRO A 148 -7.89 20.31 -15.99
C PRO A 148 -8.06 21.81 -15.70
N LEU A 149 -7.65 22.65 -16.64
CA LEU A 149 -7.74 24.10 -16.47
C LEU A 149 -9.18 24.59 -16.24
N TRP A 150 -10.17 23.98 -16.89
CA TRP A 150 -11.58 24.35 -16.72
C TRP A 150 -12.11 24.04 -15.31
N ALA A 151 -11.51 23.08 -14.62
CA ALA A 151 -11.84 22.73 -13.23
C ALA A 151 -10.96 23.45 -12.20
N THR A 152 -10.06 24.35 -12.64
CA THR A 152 -9.11 25.07 -11.78
C THR A 152 -9.59 26.48 -11.51
N ILE A 153 -10.35 26.66 -10.44
CA ILE A 153 -10.91 27.95 -10.03
C ILE A 153 -10.06 28.52 -8.90
N ASN A 154 -9.09 29.38 -9.25
CA ASN A 154 -8.14 29.98 -8.32
C ASN A 154 -8.40 31.47 -8.02
N GLU A 155 -9.46 32.04 -8.57
CA GLU A 155 -9.89 33.45 -8.37
C GLU A 155 -8.79 34.47 -8.65
N GLY A 156 -7.83 34.16 -9.52
CA GLY A 156 -6.70 35.02 -9.84
C GLY A 156 -5.67 35.15 -8.72
N LYS A 157 -5.68 34.28 -7.73
CA LYS A 157 -4.71 34.26 -6.63
C LYS A 157 -3.31 33.89 -7.13
N PRO A 158 -2.24 34.42 -6.46
CA PRO A 158 -0.86 34.14 -6.86
C PRO A 158 -0.45 32.69 -6.52
N HIS A 159 0.28 32.06 -7.45
CA HIS A 159 0.98 30.80 -7.17
C HIS A 159 2.37 31.07 -6.59
N ARG A 160 2.73 30.34 -5.53
CA ARG A 160 4.04 30.41 -4.89
C ARG A 160 4.61 29.02 -4.69
N MET A 161 5.88 28.85 -5.02
CA MET A 161 6.68 27.67 -4.71
C MET A 161 7.47 27.91 -3.42
N GLY A 162 7.90 26.81 -2.76
CA GLY A 162 8.85 26.84 -1.65
C GLY A 162 10.18 26.19 -2.03
N ASP A 163 10.95 25.76 -1.02
CA ASP A 163 12.23 25.07 -1.21
C ASP A 163 12.06 23.67 -1.84
N ILE A 164 10.94 23.02 -1.50
CA ILE A 164 10.50 21.76 -2.12
C ILE A 164 9.15 21.97 -2.79
N TRP A 165 8.84 21.12 -3.77
CA TRP A 165 7.61 21.26 -4.57
C TRP A 165 6.33 21.29 -3.71
N SER A 166 6.30 20.44 -2.68
CA SER A 166 5.13 20.28 -1.80
C SER A 166 4.91 21.43 -0.82
N ASP A 167 5.92 22.32 -0.62
CA ASP A 167 5.71 23.54 0.17
C ASP A 167 4.60 24.41 -0.44
N ALA A 168 4.33 24.29 -1.74
CA ALA A 168 3.27 25.05 -2.43
C ALA A 168 1.86 24.73 -1.90
N TYR A 169 1.61 23.56 -1.33
CA TYR A 169 0.35 23.28 -0.63
C TYR A 169 0.10 24.29 0.51
N LEU A 170 1.15 24.64 1.24
CA LEU A 170 1.07 25.53 2.40
C LEU A 170 1.32 27.01 2.07
N LEU A 171 1.97 27.31 0.95
CA LEU A 171 2.42 28.66 0.61
C LEU A 171 1.65 29.31 -0.54
N SER A 172 0.97 28.52 -1.39
CA SER A 172 0.31 29.04 -2.59
C SER A 172 -1.18 29.28 -2.37
N GLU A 173 -1.58 30.54 -2.32
CA GLU A 173 -2.99 30.93 -2.26
C GLU A 173 -3.78 30.37 -3.46
N ALA A 174 -3.17 30.30 -4.64
CA ALA A 174 -3.82 29.76 -5.84
C ALA A 174 -4.15 28.26 -5.71
N VAL A 175 -3.22 27.46 -5.17
CA VAL A 175 -3.44 26.02 -4.91
C VAL A 175 -4.54 25.85 -3.87
N GLN A 176 -4.46 26.56 -2.75
CA GLN A 176 -5.42 26.51 -1.66
C GLN A 176 -6.84 26.89 -2.13
N THR A 177 -6.98 28.00 -2.86
CA THR A 177 -8.27 28.44 -3.40
C THR A 177 -8.85 27.45 -4.41
N SER A 178 -8.01 26.80 -5.21
CA SER A 178 -8.47 25.77 -6.14
C SER A 178 -9.05 24.55 -5.40
N PHE A 179 -8.41 24.10 -4.32
CA PHE A 179 -8.97 23.06 -3.45
C PHE A 179 -10.25 23.53 -2.74
N ASP A 180 -10.30 24.76 -2.24
CA ASP A 180 -11.50 25.29 -1.56
C ASP A 180 -12.71 25.28 -2.50
N ASN A 181 -12.54 25.71 -3.76
CA ASN A 181 -13.57 25.64 -4.78
C ASN A 181 -13.99 24.20 -5.10
N PHE A 182 -13.04 23.26 -5.12
CA PHE A 182 -13.36 21.84 -5.29
C PHE A 182 -14.18 21.31 -4.11
N TRP A 183 -13.74 21.57 -2.86
CA TRP A 183 -14.47 21.11 -1.68
C TRP A 183 -15.84 21.78 -1.53
N ALA A 184 -16.00 23.01 -2.00
CA ALA A 184 -17.29 23.68 -2.06
C ALA A 184 -18.21 23.16 -3.18
N ASN A 185 -17.72 22.25 -4.04
CA ASN A 185 -18.43 21.79 -5.23
C ASN A 185 -18.88 22.95 -6.14
N THR A 186 -18.00 23.98 -6.28
CA THR A 186 -18.26 25.15 -7.11
C THR A 186 -18.63 24.73 -8.53
N LEU A 187 -19.59 25.44 -9.14
CA LEU A 187 -20.06 25.11 -10.49
C LEU A 187 -18.99 25.42 -11.54
N ALA A 188 -18.75 24.48 -12.45
CA ALA A 188 -17.99 24.69 -13.67
C ALA A 188 -18.77 25.53 -14.69
N SER A 189 -18.17 25.84 -15.83
CA SER A 189 -18.76 26.70 -16.86
C SER A 189 -20.06 26.14 -17.49
N ASP A 190 -20.28 24.84 -17.38
CA ASP A 190 -21.49 24.14 -17.85
C ASP A 190 -22.60 24.06 -16.80
N GLY A 191 -22.35 24.57 -15.59
CA GLY A 191 -23.30 24.59 -14.48
C GLY A 191 -23.34 23.32 -13.64
N VAL A 192 -22.40 22.36 -13.86
CA VAL A 192 -22.21 21.15 -13.04
C VAL A 192 -21.13 21.41 -11.99
N GLY A 193 -21.29 20.86 -10.78
CA GLY A 193 -20.29 21.03 -9.72
C GLY A 193 -19.01 20.26 -9.98
N LEU A 194 -17.88 20.79 -9.50
CA LEU A 194 -16.56 20.17 -9.72
C LEU A 194 -16.46 18.74 -9.16
N GLN A 195 -17.02 18.49 -7.98
CA GLN A 195 -17.10 17.13 -7.43
C GLN A 195 -18.08 16.23 -8.18
N ASP A 196 -19.12 16.81 -8.79
CA ASP A 196 -20.07 16.04 -9.59
C ASP A 196 -19.43 15.59 -10.90
N HIS A 197 -18.62 16.43 -11.54
CA HIS A 197 -17.77 16.00 -12.66
C HIS A 197 -16.82 14.88 -12.25
N TYR A 198 -16.16 15.04 -11.11
CA TYR A 198 -15.20 14.05 -10.62
C TYR A 198 -15.88 12.69 -10.34
N ALA A 199 -17.06 12.70 -9.74
CA ALA A 199 -17.84 11.49 -9.49
C ALA A 199 -18.33 10.84 -10.81
N ASN A 200 -18.81 11.65 -11.76
CA ASN A 200 -19.24 11.17 -13.09
C ASN A 200 -18.05 10.57 -13.88
N MET A 201 -16.89 11.18 -13.80
CA MET A 201 -15.67 10.64 -14.40
C MET A 201 -15.30 9.28 -13.79
N TRP A 202 -15.33 9.13 -12.47
CA TRP A 202 -15.12 7.84 -11.82
C TRP A 202 -16.17 6.80 -12.21
N GLN A 203 -17.44 7.18 -12.31
CA GLN A 203 -18.49 6.28 -12.80
C GLN A 203 -18.20 5.80 -14.22
N HIS A 204 -17.72 6.69 -15.10
CA HIS A 204 -17.35 6.33 -16.48
C HIS A 204 -16.20 5.32 -16.51
N ILE A 205 -15.15 5.53 -15.68
CA ILE A 205 -14.01 4.60 -15.54
C ILE A 205 -14.47 3.26 -14.96
N ALA A 206 -15.22 3.30 -13.87
CA ALA A 206 -15.71 2.11 -13.19
C ALA A 206 -16.60 1.26 -14.10
N LYS A 207 -17.49 1.87 -14.85
CA LYS A 207 -18.31 1.17 -15.85
C LYS A 207 -17.47 0.44 -16.92
N ARG A 208 -16.31 1.00 -17.31
CA ARG A 208 -15.42 0.37 -18.26
C ARG A 208 -14.73 -0.87 -17.69
N TYR A 209 -14.36 -0.83 -16.40
CA TYR A 209 -13.49 -1.86 -15.79
C TYR A 209 -14.20 -2.80 -14.80
N ALA A 210 -15.48 -2.61 -14.50
CA ALA A 210 -16.25 -3.37 -13.50
C ALA A 210 -16.12 -4.91 -13.60
N ASN A 211 -15.92 -5.45 -14.79
CA ASN A 211 -15.79 -6.89 -15.03
C ASN A 211 -14.36 -7.31 -15.38
N ASN A 212 -13.39 -6.42 -15.21
CA ASN A 212 -11.99 -6.73 -15.52
C ASN A 212 -11.27 -7.25 -14.26
N PRO A 213 -10.95 -8.55 -14.15
CA PRO A 213 -10.38 -9.10 -12.94
C PRO A 213 -8.96 -8.61 -12.62
N THR A 214 -8.27 -8.00 -13.59
CA THR A 214 -6.94 -7.40 -13.41
C THR A 214 -7.02 -6.06 -12.68
N VAL A 215 -8.08 -5.29 -12.89
CA VAL A 215 -8.36 -4.06 -12.14
C VAL A 215 -9.05 -4.45 -10.86
N ILE A 216 -8.32 -4.43 -9.74
CA ILE A 216 -8.86 -4.85 -8.44
C ILE A 216 -9.54 -3.72 -7.70
N GLY A 217 -9.31 -2.47 -8.10
CA GLY A 217 -9.98 -1.34 -7.48
C GLY A 217 -9.49 0.02 -7.93
N TYR A 218 -10.03 1.02 -7.26
CA TYR A 218 -9.88 2.44 -7.56
C TYR A 218 -9.40 3.18 -6.32
N ASP A 219 -8.31 3.91 -6.46
CA ASP A 219 -7.80 4.85 -5.47
C ASP A 219 -8.39 6.23 -5.80
N LEU A 220 -9.31 6.67 -4.94
CA LEU A 220 -10.29 7.69 -5.33
C LEU A 220 -9.70 9.07 -5.55
N MET A 221 -8.65 9.44 -4.82
CA MET A 221 -7.92 10.70 -4.98
C MET A 221 -6.57 10.60 -4.30
N ASN A 222 -5.49 10.84 -5.05
CA ASN A 222 -4.15 10.98 -4.48
C ASN A 222 -4.06 12.16 -3.53
N GLU A 223 -3.62 11.92 -2.29
CA GLU A 223 -3.23 12.91 -1.29
C GLU A 223 -4.20 14.10 -1.12
N PRO A 224 -5.44 13.85 -0.68
CA PRO A 224 -6.44 14.90 -0.52
C PRO A 224 -5.94 16.02 0.42
N PHE A 225 -5.90 17.26 -0.07
CA PHE A 225 -5.41 18.41 0.68
C PHE A 225 -6.54 19.34 1.08
N SER A 226 -6.46 19.91 2.29
CA SER A 226 -7.56 20.66 2.93
C SER A 226 -7.80 22.10 2.38
N GLY A 227 -7.00 22.54 1.41
CA GLY A 227 -7.10 23.91 0.90
C GLY A 227 -6.62 24.95 1.92
N SER A 228 -7.31 26.09 2.01
CA SER A 228 -6.95 27.18 2.91
C SER A 228 -7.05 26.85 4.41
N ASP A 229 -7.77 25.77 4.80
CA ASP A 229 -7.78 25.32 6.19
C ASP A 229 -6.36 25.00 6.69
N ALA A 230 -5.46 24.58 5.78
CA ALA A 230 -4.06 24.30 6.11
C ALA A 230 -3.21 25.54 6.47
N LEU A 231 -3.71 26.77 6.30
CA LEU A 231 -2.99 28.00 6.70
C LEU A 231 -2.62 28.03 8.19
N GLN A 232 -3.39 27.32 9.02
CA GLN A 232 -3.10 27.18 10.45
C GLN A 232 -2.08 26.09 10.77
N ALA A 233 -1.70 25.24 9.80
CA ALA A 233 -0.84 24.09 10.06
C ALA A 233 0.57 24.50 10.53
N ILE A 234 1.23 25.42 9.79
CA ILE A 234 2.59 25.89 10.17
C ILE A 234 2.58 26.60 11.54
N PRO A 235 1.73 27.60 11.81
CA PRO A 235 1.67 28.24 13.12
C PRO A 235 1.45 27.24 14.25
N THR A 236 0.52 26.31 14.09
CA THR A 236 0.20 25.27 15.10
C THR A 236 1.40 24.35 15.37
N LEU A 237 2.08 23.88 14.32
CA LEU A 237 3.29 23.05 14.47
C LEU A 237 4.42 23.79 15.18
N LEU A 238 4.66 25.06 14.84
CA LEU A 238 5.72 25.87 15.45
C LEU A 238 5.42 26.15 16.93
N GLU A 239 4.17 26.43 17.28
CA GLU A 239 3.75 26.61 18.69
C GLU A 239 3.91 25.32 19.48
N ALA A 240 3.43 24.20 18.94
CA ALA A 240 3.57 22.87 19.56
C ALA A 240 5.05 22.48 19.74
N TYR A 241 5.89 22.76 18.74
CA TYR A 241 7.32 22.53 18.81
C TYR A 241 7.98 23.39 19.90
N GLY A 242 7.66 24.68 19.97
CA GLY A 242 8.17 25.58 21.02
C GLY A 242 7.79 25.10 22.43
N LYS A 243 6.52 24.70 22.60
CA LYS A 243 6.04 24.11 23.85
C LYS A 243 6.76 22.81 24.22
N MET A 244 6.89 21.89 23.27
CA MET A 244 7.60 20.62 23.46
C MET A 244 9.05 20.88 23.87
N LEU A 245 9.74 21.82 23.21
CA LEU A 245 11.13 22.16 23.54
C LEU A 245 11.25 22.75 24.95
N PHE A 246 10.34 23.65 25.33
CA PHE A 246 10.29 24.19 26.68
C PHE A 246 10.06 23.09 27.74
N ASP A 247 9.06 22.23 27.51
CA ASP A 247 8.71 21.13 28.43
C ASP A 247 9.86 20.11 28.61
N THR A 248 10.72 19.94 27.60
CA THR A 248 11.80 18.93 27.61
C THR A 248 13.16 19.49 28.01
N THR A 249 13.44 20.74 27.72
CA THR A 249 14.78 21.36 27.90
C THR A 249 14.78 22.61 28.75
N GLY A 250 13.62 23.18 29.05
CA GLY A 250 13.49 24.51 29.67
C GLY A 250 13.81 25.69 28.75
N LYS A 251 14.10 25.44 27.46
CA LYS A 251 14.43 26.48 26.49
C LYS A 251 13.16 27.08 25.91
N GLU A 252 12.97 28.36 26.15
CA GLU A 252 11.91 29.15 25.51
C GLU A 252 12.44 29.73 24.19
N LEU A 253 11.66 29.59 23.12
CA LEU A 253 11.95 30.20 21.82
C LEU A 253 11.00 31.39 21.57
N SER A 254 11.56 32.50 21.14
CA SER A 254 10.76 33.63 20.66
C SER A 254 10.02 33.24 19.35
N ARG A 255 8.93 33.96 19.07
CA ARG A 255 8.20 33.79 17.82
C ARG A 255 9.11 33.88 16.58
N LYS A 256 10.05 34.82 16.58
CA LYS A 256 11.03 34.99 15.48
C LYS A 256 11.93 33.76 15.33
N GLU A 257 12.39 33.16 16.41
CA GLU A 257 13.20 31.93 16.35
C GLU A 257 12.38 30.75 15.84
N LEU A 258 11.11 30.63 16.22
CA LEU A 258 10.19 29.63 15.68
C LEU A 258 9.96 29.81 14.17
N GLU A 259 9.73 31.06 13.73
CA GLU A 259 9.55 31.37 12.30
C GLU A 259 10.81 31.03 11.50
N LEU A 260 12.03 31.24 12.05
CA LEU A 260 13.28 30.87 11.40
C LEU A 260 13.44 29.36 11.18
N ILE A 261 12.80 28.50 11.98
CA ILE A 261 12.81 27.06 11.77
C ILE A 261 12.20 26.71 10.41
N TRP A 262 11.20 27.46 9.96
CA TRP A 262 10.54 27.24 8.67
C TRP A 262 11.24 27.92 7.49
N SER A 263 12.30 28.67 7.74
CA SER A 263 12.97 29.49 6.73
C SER A 263 13.69 28.70 5.64
N SER A 264 14.13 27.46 5.96
CA SER A 264 14.81 26.59 5.01
C SER A 264 14.64 25.10 5.37
N VAL A 265 14.87 24.24 4.38
CA VAL A 265 14.90 22.77 4.59
C VAL A 265 15.95 22.38 5.63
N ASP A 266 17.11 23.02 5.63
CA ASP A 266 18.20 22.72 6.57
C ASP A 266 17.82 23.06 8.02
N ASP A 267 17.13 24.17 8.25
CA ASP A 267 16.68 24.57 9.58
C ASP A 267 15.55 23.67 10.07
N ARG A 268 14.61 23.30 9.20
CA ARG A 268 13.60 22.27 9.48
C ARG A 268 14.24 20.95 9.87
N THR A 269 15.22 20.47 9.11
CA THR A 269 15.95 19.21 9.39
C THR A 269 16.65 19.23 10.75
N LYS A 270 17.31 20.35 11.12
CA LYS A 270 17.92 20.53 12.44
C LYS A 270 16.87 20.46 13.56
N ALA A 271 15.72 21.11 13.39
CA ALA A 271 14.64 21.08 14.36
C ALA A 271 14.10 19.64 14.58
N LEU A 272 14.06 18.81 13.52
CA LEU A 272 13.62 17.41 13.61
C LEU A 272 14.52 16.53 14.49
N GLN A 273 15.78 16.92 14.77
CA GLN A 273 16.64 16.20 15.70
C GLN A 273 16.07 16.20 17.13
N ASN A 274 15.33 17.24 17.52
CA ASN A 274 14.64 17.31 18.81
C ASN A 274 13.38 16.42 18.86
N LEU A 275 12.92 15.92 17.72
CA LEU A 275 11.79 15.01 17.56
C LEU A 275 12.25 13.57 17.38
N SER A 276 13.38 13.20 18.01
CA SER A 276 13.99 11.87 17.93
C SER A 276 13.33 10.82 18.83
N SER A 277 12.44 11.23 19.74
CA SER A 277 11.62 10.31 20.54
C SER A 277 10.17 10.32 20.06
N GLU A 278 9.50 9.18 20.16
CA GLU A 278 8.07 9.04 19.83
C GLU A 278 7.22 10.07 20.60
N LYS A 279 7.49 10.25 21.90
CA LYS A 279 6.77 11.21 22.76
C LYS A 279 6.88 12.64 22.23
N ASN A 280 8.08 13.09 21.87
CA ASN A 280 8.29 14.45 21.39
C ASN A 280 7.66 14.64 20.00
N PHE A 281 7.80 13.65 19.11
CA PHE A 281 7.21 13.69 17.80
C PHE A 281 5.69 13.74 17.88
N ALA A 282 5.07 12.85 18.68
CA ALA A 282 3.62 12.84 18.92
C ALA A 282 3.13 14.18 19.48
N ALA A 283 3.83 14.77 20.44
CA ALA A 283 3.44 16.04 21.06
C ALA A 283 3.33 17.19 20.05
N VAL A 284 4.15 17.16 18.99
CA VAL A 284 4.12 18.18 17.93
C VAL A 284 3.10 17.84 16.85
N ILE A 285 3.10 16.61 16.35
CA ILE A 285 2.24 16.21 15.22
C ILE A 285 0.77 16.14 15.63
N ASP A 286 0.46 15.62 16.82
CA ASP A 286 -0.94 15.52 17.30
C ASP A 286 -1.60 16.89 17.51
N ALA A 287 -0.84 17.99 17.56
CA ALA A 287 -1.41 19.34 17.62
C ALA A 287 -2.23 19.68 16.35
N LEU A 288 -1.94 19.06 15.22
CA LEU A 288 -2.70 19.21 13.98
C LEU A 288 -3.96 18.33 13.91
N PHE A 289 -4.16 17.43 14.85
CA PHE A 289 -5.30 16.50 14.80
C PHE A 289 -6.68 17.20 14.69
N PRO A 290 -6.99 18.29 15.43
CA PRO A 290 -8.29 18.97 15.27
C PRO A 290 -8.51 19.46 13.83
N LEU A 291 -7.52 20.12 13.23
CA LEU A 291 -7.57 20.63 11.87
C LEU A 291 -7.80 19.48 10.86
N ASN A 292 -7.02 18.42 11.00
CA ASN A 292 -7.08 17.25 10.14
C ASN A 292 -8.44 16.53 10.24
N ARG A 293 -8.92 16.32 11.47
CA ARG A 293 -10.23 15.72 11.73
C ARG A 293 -11.35 16.51 11.08
N ASP A 294 -11.35 17.83 11.23
CA ASP A 294 -12.42 18.67 10.71
C ASP A 294 -12.46 18.63 9.18
N PHE A 295 -11.32 18.64 8.51
CA PHE A 295 -11.23 18.44 7.07
C PHE A 295 -11.73 17.06 6.65
N GLU A 296 -11.20 15.99 7.26
CA GLU A 296 -11.56 14.61 6.89
C GLU A 296 -13.04 14.32 7.12
N THR A 297 -13.63 14.82 8.21
CA THR A 297 -15.04 14.53 8.53
C THR A 297 -16.02 15.42 7.78
N GLN A 298 -15.69 16.69 7.51
CA GLN A 298 -16.64 17.67 6.96
C GLN A 298 -16.52 17.84 5.44
N LYS A 299 -15.36 17.54 4.84
CA LYS A 299 -15.10 17.72 3.40
C LYS A 299 -14.77 16.39 2.71
N LEU A 300 -13.73 15.69 3.18
CA LEU A 300 -13.23 14.48 2.53
C LEU A 300 -14.23 13.32 2.61
N GLN A 301 -14.82 13.05 3.77
CA GLN A 301 -15.75 11.94 3.93
C GLN A 301 -17.03 12.10 3.08
N PRO A 302 -17.70 13.27 3.02
CA PRO A 302 -18.81 13.48 2.09
C PRO A 302 -18.42 13.30 0.62
N PHE A 303 -17.23 13.75 0.24
CA PHE A 303 -16.70 13.53 -1.11
C PHE A 303 -16.49 12.05 -1.41
N TYR A 304 -15.86 11.29 -0.51
CA TYR A 304 -15.71 9.85 -0.67
C TYR A 304 -17.04 9.12 -0.79
N GLN A 305 -18.04 9.53 -0.01
CA GLN A 305 -19.40 8.97 -0.15
C GLN A 305 -19.96 9.23 -1.54
N LYS A 306 -19.89 10.50 -2.04
CA LYS A 306 -20.39 10.88 -3.36
C LYS A 306 -19.73 10.07 -4.49
N VAL A 307 -18.41 9.93 -4.46
CA VAL A 307 -17.66 9.18 -5.48
C VAL A 307 -17.96 7.69 -5.38
N SER A 308 -18.02 7.16 -4.15
CA SER A 308 -18.38 5.76 -3.92
C SER A 308 -19.77 5.43 -4.45
N ASP A 309 -20.77 6.27 -4.19
CA ASP A 309 -22.13 6.10 -4.69
C ASP A 309 -22.14 6.01 -6.22
N ALA A 310 -21.47 6.95 -6.90
CA ALA A 310 -21.39 6.97 -8.35
C ALA A 310 -20.70 5.71 -8.93
N ILE A 311 -19.64 5.22 -8.29
CA ILE A 311 -18.98 3.98 -8.69
C ILE A 311 -19.91 2.79 -8.46
N ARG A 312 -20.54 2.69 -7.28
CA ARG A 312 -21.38 1.54 -6.90
C ARG A 312 -22.64 1.37 -7.75
N GLU A 313 -23.12 2.43 -8.41
CA GLU A 313 -24.17 2.30 -9.41
C GLU A 313 -23.79 1.41 -10.61
N VAL A 314 -22.49 1.28 -10.93
CA VAL A 314 -22.00 0.57 -12.11
C VAL A 314 -21.01 -0.55 -11.80
N ASP A 315 -20.38 -0.53 -10.62
CA ASP A 315 -19.38 -1.52 -10.19
C ASP A 315 -19.53 -1.84 -8.69
N THR A 316 -20.08 -3.01 -8.42
CA THR A 316 -20.29 -3.53 -7.06
C THR A 316 -19.21 -4.53 -6.61
N SER A 317 -18.14 -4.71 -7.40
CA SER A 317 -17.16 -5.78 -7.19
C SER A 317 -15.72 -5.32 -7.00
N SER A 318 -15.39 -4.11 -7.40
CA SER A 318 -14.05 -3.54 -7.22
C SER A 318 -13.86 -2.94 -5.83
N ILE A 319 -12.63 -2.98 -5.35
CA ILE A 319 -12.23 -2.40 -4.07
C ILE A 319 -12.10 -0.88 -4.22
N LEU A 320 -12.64 -0.11 -3.28
CA LEU A 320 -12.34 1.32 -3.20
C LEU A 320 -11.23 1.53 -2.17
N PHE A 321 -10.15 2.15 -2.61
CA PHE A 321 -9.01 2.52 -1.79
C PHE A 321 -9.21 3.95 -1.31
N LEU A 322 -9.26 4.12 0.01
CA LEU A 322 -9.51 5.41 0.65
C LEU A 322 -8.22 5.90 1.31
N GLU A 323 -7.68 6.99 0.81
CA GLU A 323 -6.57 7.67 1.44
C GLU A 323 -7.04 8.52 2.62
N HIS A 324 -6.15 8.82 3.51
CA HIS A 324 -6.32 9.89 4.49
C HIS A 324 -5.94 11.25 3.89
N SER A 325 -6.07 12.33 4.64
CA SER A 325 -5.60 13.64 4.18
C SER A 325 -4.09 13.66 4.01
N TYR A 326 -3.58 14.50 3.11
CA TYR A 326 -2.15 14.75 2.90
C TYR A 326 -1.37 14.97 4.20
N LEU A 327 -1.95 15.72 5.17
CA LEU A 327 -1.28 15.97 6.45
C LEU A 327 -1.10 14.69 7.29
N SER A 328 -1.93 13.66 7.09
CA SER A 328 -1.79 12.39 7.81
C SER A 328 -0.61 11.54 7.32
N ASN A 329 0.01 11.85 6.17
CA ASN A 329 1.22 11.18 5.68
C ASN A 329 2.37 11.22 6.69
N MET A 330 2.39 12.22 7.57
CA MET A 330 3.39 12.37 8.63
C MET A 330 2.98 11.73 9.97
N GLY A 331 1.88 10.97 10.00
CA GLY A 331 1.42 10.23 11.19
C GLY A 331 0.40 10.95 12.07
N ILE A 332 -0.22 12.04 11.59
CA ILE A 332 -1.40 12.60 12.25
C ILE A 332 -2.53 11.57 12.18
N ARG A 333 -3.26 11.39 13.29
CA ARG A 333 -4.40 10.45 13.31
C ARG A 333 -5.43 10.80 12.27
N SER A 334 -5.87 9.81 11.50
CA SER A 334 -6.96 9.98 10.56
C SER A 334 -8.33 9.76 11.21
N SER A 335 -9.30 10.51 10.71
CA SER A 335 -10.71 10.45 11.08
C SER A 335 -11.63 10.04 9.93
N ILE A 336 -11.06 9.51 8.82
CA ILE A 336 -11.89 8.93 7.75
C ILE A 336 -12.73 7.78 8.30
N ALA A 337 -13.83 7.49 7.61
CA ALA A 337 -14.74 6.43 7.94
C ALA A 337 -15.07 5.58 6.72
N ARG A 338 -15.70 4.44 6.93
CA ARG A 338 -16.23 3.61 5.85
C ARG A 338 -17.37 4.34 5.15
N THR A 339 -17.45 4.23 3.83
CA THR A 339 -18.61 4.64 3.07
C THR A 339 -19.75 3.63 3.26
N THR A 340 -20.98 4.06 2.97
CA THR A 340 -22.18 3.24 3.09
C THR A 340 -22.78 2.96 1.72
N LEU A 341 -23.44 1.83 1.60
CA LEU A 341 -24.25 1.48 0.43
C LEU A 341 -25.65 2.11 0.55
N VAL A 342 -26.40 2.10 -0.54
CA VAL A 342 -27.78 2.68 -0.61
C VAL A 342 -28.72 2.09 0.46
N ASP A 343 -28.50 0.85 0.90
CA ASP A 343 -29.28 0.20 1.95
C ASP A 343 -28.86 0.62 3.38
N GLY A 344 -27.88 1.53 3.50
CA GLY A 344 -27.35 2.02 4.78
C GLY A 344 -26.33 1.10 5.45
N THR A 345 -25.98 -0.04 4.84
CA THR A 345 -24.91 -0.90 5.34
C THR A 345 -23.53 -0.33 4.96
N HIS A 346 -22.50 -0.66 5.74
CA HIS A 346 -21.13 -0.31 5.34
C HIS A 346 -20.71 -1.09 4.10
N ASP A 347 -20.08 -0.39 3.16
CA ASP A 347 -19.43 -1.04 2.03
C ASP A 347 -18.32 -1.98 2.54
N SER A 348 -18.39 -3.25 2.16
CA SER A 348 -17.42 -4.27 2.58
C SER A 348 -16.15 -4.31 1.72
N LEU A 349 -16.18 -3.66 0.56
CA LEU A 349 -15.07 -3.66 -0.40
C LEU A 349 -14.28 -2.34 -0.32
N LEU A 350 -13.80 -2.01 0.89
CA LEU A 350 -12.99 -0.83 1.16
C LEU A 350 -11.62 -1.23 1.71
N ALA A 351 -10.57 -0.61 1.22
CA ALA A 351 -9.22 -0.69 1.76
C ALA A 351 -8.76 0.69 2.23
N TYR A 352 -8.02 0.74 3.33
CA TYR A 352 -7.33 1.94 3.78
C TYR A 352 -6.00 2.06 3.05
N ALA A 353 -5.79 3.15 2.34
CA ALA A 353 -4.64 3.36 1.44
C ALA A 353 -3.75 4.54 1.88
N PRO A 354 -3.13 4.48 3.08
CA PRO A 354 -2.31 5.59 3.56
C PRO A 354 -1.05 5.77 2.74
N HIS A 355 -0.55 7.01 2.68
CA HIS A 355 0.80 7.34 2.26
C HIS A 355 1.67 7.63 3.47
N GLY A 356 2.92 7.17 3.48
CA GLY A 356 3.77 7.28 4.65
C GLY A 356 5.21 7.64 4.36
N TYR A 357 5.59 8.86 4.77
CA TYR A 357 6.91 9.42 4.55
C TYR A 357 7.45 10.09 5.80
N ASP A 358 8.76 9.93 6.05
CA ASP A 358 9.44 10.79 7.02
C ASP A 358 9.51 12.23 6.51
N LEU A 359 9.53 13.19 7.42
CA LEU A 359 9.51 14.63 7.11
C LEU A 359 10.74 15.12 6.33
N VAL A 360 11.77 14.31 6.18
CA VAL A 360 12.96 14.62 5.36
C VAL A 360 12.89 14.02 3.96
N THR A 361 11.84 13.26 3.64
CA THR A 361 11.63 12.72 2.29
C THR A 361 11.57 13.85 1.26
N ASP A 362 11.98 13.60 0.03
CA ASP A 362 12.12 14.58 -1.07
C ASP A 362 13.14 15.69 -0.83
N THR A 363 13.93 15.59 0.23
CA THR A 363 15.06 16.49 0.48
C THR A 363 16.41 15.79 0.28
N LYS A 364 17.48 16.56 0.18
CA LYS A 364 18.86 16.00 0.19
C LYS A 364 19.20 15.23 1.47
N ASN A 365 18.39 15.37 2.52
CA ASN A 365 18.59 14.76 3.84
C ASN A 365 17.72 13.50 4.04
N ALA A 366 17.15 12.91 2.99
CA ALA A 366 16.27 11.73 3.11
C ALA A 366 16.96 10.53 3.80
N ALA A 367 18.28 10.39 3.68
CA ALA A 367 19.04 9.37 4.39
C ALA A 367 19.09 9.59 5.93
N ASP A 368 18.74 10.78 6.43
CA ASP A 368 18.62 11.11 7.85
C ASP A 368 17.20 10.83 8.40
N ALA A 369 16.35 10.15 7.64
CA ALA A 369 15.03 9.73 8.10
C ALA A 369 15.12 8.91 9.40
N SER A 370 14.26 9.24 10.36
CA SER A 370 14.30 8.63 11.68
C SER A 370 13.54 7.29 11.71
N PRO A 371 14.19 6.18 12.10
CA PRO A 371 13.49 4.92 12.33
C PRO A 371 12.32 5.04 13.33
N ILE A 372 12.48 5.91 14.34
CA ILE A 372 11.44 6.15 15.37
C ILE A 372 10.23 6.85 14.74
N ARG A 373 10.45 7.90 13.93
CA ARG A 373 9.36 8.61 13.25
C ARG A 373 8.65 7.71 12.24
N LEU A 374 9.40 6.95 11.42
CA LEU A 374 8.81 6.00 10.47
C LEU A 374 7.97 4.92 11.19
N SER A 375 8.49 4.33 12.28
CA SER A 375 7.72 3.37 13.07
C SER A 375 6.44 4.00 13.66
N PHE A 376 6.54 5.23 14.18
CA PHE A 376 5.37 5.98 14.68
C PHE A 376 4.31 6.18 13.60
N ILE A 377 4.71 6.61 12.42
CA ILE A 377 3.82 6.84 11.27
C ILE A 377 3.08 5.54 10.91
N TYR A 378 3.80 4.44 10.74
CA TYR A 378 3.20 3.16 10.34
C TYR A 378 2.33 2.54 11.45
N ASN A 379 2.68 2.74 12.73
CA ASN A 379 1.83 2.37 13.86
C ASN A 379 0.48 3.11 13.82
N ARG A 380 0.48 4.42 13.47
CA ARG A 380 -0.76 5.22 13.32
C ARG A 380 -1.64 4.70 12.18
N PHE A 381 -1.04 4.22 11.11
CA PHE A 381 -1.79 3.59 10.02
C PHE A 381 -2.43 2.27 10.45
N GLN A 382 -1.70 1.46 11.22
CA GLN A 382 -2.25 0.24 11.80
C GLN A 382 -3.41 0.51 12.76
N GLU A 383 -3.27 1.52 13.65
CA GLU A 383 -4.36 1.96 14.54
C GLU A 383 -5.62 2.34 13.73
N THR A 384 -5.44 3.08 12.63
CA THR A 384 -6.54 3.51 11.75
C THR A 384 -7.16 2.32 11.02
N ALA A 385 -6.36 1.44 10.42
CA ALA A 385 -6.84 0.25 9.73
C ALA A 385 -7.68 -0.66 10.64
N GLN A 386 -7.18 -0.90 11.87
CA GLN A 386 -7.89 -1.68 12.89
C GLN A 386 -9.21 -1.02 13.30
N LYS A 387 -9.22 0.29 13.55
CA LYS A 387 -10.44 1.05 13.87
C LYS A 387 -11.49 0.96 12.76
N LEU A 388 -11.05 1.00 11.50
CA LEU A 388 -11.92 0.90 10.33
C LEU A 388 -12.33 -0.53 10.01
N ASN A 389 -11.65 -1.54 10.55
CA ASN A 389 -11.77 -2.95 10.16
C ASN A 389 -11.62 -3.10 8.63
N MET A 390 -10.51 -2.58 8.09
CA MET A 390 -10.17 -2.57 6.68
C MET A 390 -8.74 -3.09 6.50
N PRO A 391 -8.44 -3.81 5.41
CA PRO A 391 -7.05 -4.10 5.07
C PRO A 391 -6.32 -2.78 4.76
N ALA A 392 -5.06 -2.68 5.20
CA ALA A 392 -4.20 -1.55 4.85
C ALA A 392 -3.30 -1.88 3.65
N TRP A 393 -3.23 -0.94 2.74
CA TRP A 393 -2.32 -0.98 1.60
C TRP A 393 -1.65 0.39 1.46
N LEU A 394 -0.35 0.47 1.82
CA LEU A 394 0.38 1.74 1.67
C LEU A 394 0.43 2.11 0.20
N GLY A 395 -0.40 3.07 -0.20
CA GLY A 395 -0.48 3.56 -1.57
C GLY A 395 0.84 4.17 -2.04
N GLU A 396 1.55 4.83 -1.11
CA GLU A 396 2.89 5.35 -1.36
C GLU A 396 3.79 5.26 -0.13
N TRP A 397 5.07 4.95 -0.39
CA TRP A 397 6.16 4.98 0.59
C TRP A 397 7.49 4.92 -0.13
N GLY A 398 8.57 5.37 0.50
CA GLY A 398 9.92 5.22 -0.03
C GLY A 398 10.47 6.50 -0.64
N ALA A 399 10.33 6.73 -1.95
CA ALA A 399 10.92 7.86 -2.70
C ALA A 399 12.45 7.92 -2.58
N PHE A 400 13.12 6.77 -2.71
CA PHE A 400 14.57 6.64 -2.48
C PHE A 400 15.43 6.95 -3.72
N TYR A 401 14.81 7.30 -4.83
CA TYR A 401 15.50 7.75 -6.02
C TYR A 401 16.47 8.90 -5.68
N ARG A 402 17.58 9.05 -6.37
CA ARG A 402 18.67 10.02 -6.12
C ARG A 402 19.62 9.69 -4.98
N HIS A 403 19.40 8.59 -4.25
CA HIS A 403 20.28 8.14 -3.17
C HIS A 403 21.02 6.86 -3.54
N GLY A 404 22.18 6.66 -2.94
CA GLY A 404 23.05 5.51 -3.10
C GLY A 404 22.94 4.49 -1.97
N GLU A 405 24.08 4.13 -1.40
CA GLU A 405 24.16 3.20 -0.27
C GLU A 405 23.64 3.81 1.05
N ASP A 406 23.68 5.12 1.17
CA ASP A 406 23.30 5.89 2.35
C ASP A 406 21.84 5.70 2.73
N ILE A 407 20.94 5.51 1.75
CA ILE A 407 19.51 5.32 1.99
C ILE A 407 19.12 3.89 2.37
N VAL A 408 20.01 2.91 2.19
CA VAL A 408 19.69 1.49 2.40
C VAL A 408 19.17 1.18 3.81
N PRO A 409 19.75 1.73 4.91
CA PRO A 409 19.21 1.50 6.25
C PRO A 409 17.75 1.98 6.40
N VAL A 410 17.41 3.14 5.84
CA VAL A 410 16.05 3.69 5.85
C VAL A 410 15.10 2.77 5.08
N ALA A 411 15.50 2.34 3.88
CA ALA A 411 14.70 1.45 3.04
C ALA A 411 14.46 0.09 3.72
N GLN A 412 15.47 -0.48 4.36
CA GLN A 412 15.36 -1.74 5.11
C GLN A 412 14.44 -1.59 6.33
N HIS A 413 14.50 -0.46 7.04
CA HIS A 413 13.63 -0.19 8.16
C HIS A 413 12.16 -0.06 7.72
N ALA A 414 11.89 0.71 6.67
CA ALA A 414 10.55 0.86 6.11
C ALA A 414 9.96 -0.51 5.69
N VAL A 415 10.73 -1.32 4.98
CA VAL A 415 10.32 -2.70 4.61
C VAL A 415 10.05 -3.55 5.84
N ALA A 416 10.87 -3.46 6.88
CA ALA A 416 10.65 -4.23 8.12
C ALA A 416 9.36 -3.82 8.84
N GLN A 417 8.98 -2.54 8.81
CA GLN A 417 7.70 -2.07 9.34
C GLN A 417 6.52 -2.60 8.50
N ILE A 418 6.60 -2.58 7.17
CA ILE A 418 5.59 -3.17 6.28
C ILE A 418 5.40 -4.66 6.60
N GLU A 419 6.49 -5.41 6.78
CA GLU A 419 6.44 -6.82 7.15
C GLU A 419 5.82 -7.05 8.54
N THR A 420 6.15 -6.20 9.51
CA THR A 420 5.65 -6.27 10.90
C THR A 420 4.13 -6.06 10.96
N HIS A 421 3.60 -5.14 10.17
CA HIS A 421 2.17 -4.83 10.13
C HIS A 421 1.39 -5.65 9.09
N LEU A 422 2.06 -6.50 8.32
CA LEU A 422 1.47 -7.29 7.22
C LEU A 422 0.77 -6.41 6.17
N PHE A 423 1.24 -5.19 5.97
CA PHE A 423 0.63 -4.28 5.01
C PHE A 423 0.83 -4.74 3.57
N GLY A 424 -0.22 -4.60 2.75
CA GLY A 424 -0.02 -4.41 1.32
C GLY A 424 0.71 -3.08 1.07
N ASN A 425 1.37 -2.93 -0.06
CA ASN A 425 2.12 -1.71 -0.32
C ASN A 425 2.34 -1.44 -1.81
N ALA A 426 2.60 -0.17 -2.18
CA ALA A 426 3.11 0.24 -3.49
C ALA A 426 4.28 1.23 -3.29
N TYR A 427 5.49 0.78 -3.58
CA TYR A 427 6.69 1.61 -3.50
C TYR A 427 6.59 2.82 -4.46
N TRP A 428 6.91 4.03 -4.00
CA TRP A 428 7.04 5.23 -4.82
C TRP A 428 8.47 5.40 -5.29
N SER A 429 8.82 5.27 -6.55
CA SER A 429 8.02 4.82 -7.68
C SER A 429 8.93 4.06 -8.66
N TYR A 430 8.36 3.48 -9.72
CA TYR A 430 9.14 2.87 -10.77
C TYR A 430 10.02 3.92 -11.48
N GLU A 431 11.29 3.58 -11.61
CA GLU A 431 12.23 4.32 -12.45
C GLU A 431 13.03 3.37 -13.34
N SER A 432 13.46 3.87 -14.49
CA SER A 432 14.29 3.10 -15.41
C SER A 432 15.60 2.71 -14.71
N LYS A 433 15.98 1.43 -14.77
CA LYS A 433 17.21 0.87 -14.20
C LYS A 433 17.27 0.87 -12.66
N MET A 434 16.12 0.93 -11.97
CA MET A 434 16.11 0.82 -10.50
C MET A 434 16.73 -0.48 -10.00
N ASP A 435 16.78 -1.52 -10.82
CA ASP A 435 17.48 -2.79 -10.57
C ASP A 435 19.00 -2.65 -10.42
N ASN A 436 19.59 -1.51 -10.77
CA ASN A 436 20.98 -1.17 -10.50
C ASN A 436 21.19 -0.43 -9.16
N LEU A 437 20.12 -0.06 -8.48
CA LEU A 437 20.18 0.78 -7.30
C LEU A 437 20.28 -0.05 -6.02
N ALA A 438 21.05 0.48 -5.04
CA ALA A 438 21.35 -0.23 -3.81
C ALA A 438 20.10 -0.55 -2.98
N TYR A 439 19.20 0.43 -2.82
CA TYR A 439 17.98 0.24 -2.04
C TYR A 439 17.07 -0.83 -2.65
N PHE A 440 17.00 -0.91 -3.98
CA PHE A 440 16.21 -1.92 -4.65
C PHE A 440 16.72 -3.33 -4.31
N ASN A 441 18.01 -3.57 -4.58
CA ASN A 441 18.62 -4.89 -4.39
C ASN A 441 18.75 -5.30 -2.92
N LYS A 442 18.97 -4.33 -2.01
CA LYS A 442 19.23 -4.59 -0.59
C LYS A 442 18.00 -4.45 0.32
N ALA A 443 16.90 -3.87 -0.18
CA ALA A 443 15.68 -3.72 0.61
C ALA A 443 14.42 -4.21 -0.11
N LEU A 444 14.12 -3.75 -1.34
CA LEU A 444 12.85 -4.05 -2.02
C LEU A 444 12.81 -5.47 -2.56
N LEU A 445 13.87 -5.92 -3.22
CA LEU A 445 13.95 -7.27 -3.79
C LEU A 445 14.19 -8.29 -2.67
N ARG A 446 13.15 -9.04 -2.30
CA ARG A 446 13.17 -9.97 -1.17
C ARG A 446 12.11 -11.07 -1.31
N PRO A 447 12.29 -12.21 -0.60
CA PRO A 447 11.21 -13.18 -0.47
C PRO A 447 10.07 -12.61 0.40
N TYR A 448 8.83 -12.96 0.05
CA TYR A 448 7.64 -12.59 0.83
C TYR A 448 6.49 -13.57 0.55
N PRO A 449 5.52 -13.77 1.50
CA PRO A 449 4.40 -14.66 1.33
C PRO A 449 3.31 -13.99 0.49
N ALA A 450 3.34 -14.23 -0.83
CA ALA A 450 2.40 -13.57 -1.74
C ALA A 450 0.96 -14.04 -1.55
N TYR A 451 0.77 -15.37 -1.35
CA TYR A 451 -0.54 -16.00 -1.21
C TYR A 451 -0.48 -17.05 -0.09
N THR A 452 -1.22 -16.85 0.99
CA THR A 452 -1.17 -17.70 2.18
C THR A 452 -2.50 -18.43 2.38
N ASN A 453 -2.45 -19.75 2.42
CA ASN A 453 -3.60 -20.56 2.81
C ASN A 453 -3.90 -20.35 4.30
N GLY A 454 -5.01 -19.66 4.60
CA GLY A 454 -5.40 -19.27 5.95
C GLY A 454 -4.82 -17.94 6.40
N ASP A 455 -4.62 -17.78 7.71
CA ASP A 455 -4.25 -16.52 8.34
C ASP A 455 -2.74 -16.36 8.46
N LEU A 456 -2.15 -15.44 7.75
CA LEU A 456 -0.75 -15.01 7.94
C LEU A 456 -0.63 -14.28 9.27
N LEU A 457 0.28 -14.75 10.15
CA LEU A 457 0.47 -14.19 11.48
C LEU A 457 1.72 -13.33 11.56
N GLU A 458 2.78 -13.74 10.89
CA GLU A 458 4.04 -13.01 10.80
C GLU A 458 4.88 -13.50 9.61
N TYR A 459 5.69 -12.63 9.06
CA TYR A 459 6.78 -13.01 8.18
C TYR A 459 7.92 -12.01 8.28
N ARG A 460 9.13 -12.47 7.94
CA ARG A 460 10.31 -11.62 7.93
C ARG A 460 11.41 -12.18 7.05
N TYR A 461 12.13 -11.28 6.39
CA TYR A 461 13.38 -11.60 5.75
C TYR A 461 14.56 -10.96 6.52
N ASN A 462 15.32 -11.79 7.23
CA ASN A 462 16.56 -11.35 7.88
C ASN A 462 17.70 -11.32 6.83
N ARG A 463 18.16 -10.11 6.53
CA ARG A 463 19.16 -9.87 5.48
C ARG A 463 20.57 -10.23 5.90
N GLU A 464 20.89 -10.17 7.18
CA GLU A 464 22.22 -10.49 7.72
C GLU A 464 22.53 -11.97 7.57
N ASN A 465 21.61 -12.83 7.98
CA ASN A 465 21.77 -14.28 7.88
C ASN A 465 21.04 -14.90 6.68
N LYS A 466 20.46 -14.08 5.81
CA LYS A 466 19.74 -14.47 4.60
C LYS A 466 18.67 -15.55 4.84
N THR A 467 17.89 -15.36 5.90
CA THR A 467 16.83 -16.29 6.29
C THR A 467 15.47 -15.62 6.16
N PHE A 468 14.59 -16.23 5.37
CA PHE A 468 13.18 -15.93 5.35
C PHE A 468 12.46 -16.84 6.35
N SER A 469 11.55 -16.28 7.12
CA SER A 469 10.64 -17.03 7.99
C SER A 469 9.23 -16.51 7.86
N MET A 470 8.24 -17.40 7.95
CA MET A 470 6.84 -17.04 8.09
C MET A 470 6.11 -17.98 9.01
N THR A 471 5.07 -17.48 9.68
CA THR A 471 4.15 -18.22 10.53
C THR A 471 2.73 -17.92 10.10
N TRP A 472 1.91 -18.95 9.92
CA TRP A 472 0.49 -18.80 9.57
C TRP A 472 -0.36 -19.87 10.26
N LYS A 473 -1.66 -19.61 10.38
CA LYS A 473 -2.64 -20.61 10.77
C LYS A 473 -3.33 -21.11 9.51
N GLU A 474 -3.09 -22.35 9.14
CA GLU A 474 -3.63 -22.94 7.92
C GLU A 474 -5.15 -23.11 7.98
N ASP A 475 -5.84 -22.78 6.90
CA ASP A 475 -7.27 -23.11 6.76
C ASP A 475 -7.42 -24.57 6.34
N LYS A 476 -7.94 -25.40 7.26
CA LYS A 476 -8.16 -26.85 7.05
C LYS A 476 -9.13 -27.17 5.91
N ASN A 477 -9.99 -26.22 5.52
CA ASN A 477 -11.00 -26.42 4.48
C ASN A 477 -10.51 -25.96 3.10
N ASN A 478 -9.35 -25.33 3.04
CA ASN A 478 -8.79 -24.79 1.81
C ASN A 478 -7.63 -25.66 1.32
N GLY A 479 -7.83 -26.37 0.21
CA GLY A 479 -6.81 -27.23 -0.40
C GLY A 479 -5.77 -26.49 -1.27
N SER A 480 -5.84 -25.16 -1.37
CA SER A 480 -4.91 -24.37 -2.18
C SER A 480 -3.56 -24.19 -1.49
N PRO A 481 -2.43 -24.22 -2.22
CA PRO A 481 -1.11 -24.12 -1.61
C PRO A 481 -0.78 -22.69 -1.18
N THR A 482 0.03 -22.56 -0.13
CA THR A 482 0.71 -21.30 0.20
C THR A 482 1.85 -21.06 -0.78
N MET A 483 2.01 -19.82 -1.25
CA MET A 483 3.04 -19.45 -2.22
C MET A 483 3.89 -18.29 -1.70
N VAL A 484 5.20 -18.51 -1.65
CA VAL A 484 6.19 -17.50 -1.28
C VAL A 484 7.00 -17.13 -2.52
N PHE A 485 7.10 -15.84 -2.81
CA PHE A 485 8.00 -15.36 -3.87
C PHE A 485 9.46 -15.53 -3.46
N ILE A 486 10.28 -16.01 -4.36
CA ILE A 486 11.74 -16.16 -4.19
C ILE A 486 12.45 -15.40 -5.31
N PRO A 487 13.28 -14.38 -4.98
CA PRO A 487 13.94 -13.51 -5.97
C PRO A 487 14.93 -14.23 -6.88
N SER A 488 15.51 -15.33 -6.41
CA SER A 488 16.46 -16.12 -7.19
C SER A 488 16.33 -17.60 -6.88
N ILE A 489 16.19 -18.39 -7.94
CA ILE A 489 16.21 -19.86 -7.92
C ILE A 489 17.41 -20.43 -8.67
N ALA A 490 18.43 -19.60 -8.94
CA ALA A 490 19.69 -20.05 -9.54
C ALA A 490 20.23 -21.26 -8.74
N LYS A 491 21.02 -22.09 -9.42
CA LYS A 491 21.58 -23.31 -8.80
C LYS A 491 22.21 -22.94 -7.46
N ASP A 492 21.68 -23.57 -6.40
CA ASP A 492 22.10 -23.36 -5.01
C ASP A 492 21.73 -21.99 -4.37
N ALA A 493 20.92 -21.11 -4.99
CA ALA A 493 20.46 -19.87 -4.35
C ALA A 493 19.69 -20.17 -3.05
N VAL A 494 18.86 -21.22 -3.04
CA VAL A 494 18.19 -21.71 -1.84
C VAL A 494 19.07 -22.80 -1.18
N LYS A 495 19.60 -22.49 -0.02
CA LYS A 495 20.49 -23.39 0.74
C LYS A 495 19.74 -24.52 1.43
N SER A 496 18.61 -24.20 2.05
CA SER A 496 17.77 -25.19 2.74
C SER A 496 16.34 -24.70 2.91
N ILE A 497 15.43 -25.64 2.86
CA ILE A 497 14.01 -25.49 3.23
C ILE A 497 13.76 -26.48 4.37
N ASP A 498 12.91 -26.10 5.33
CA ASP A 498 12.51 -27.00 6.40
C ASP A 498 11.91 -28.29 5.81
N LYS A 499 12.54 -29.44 6.12
CA LYS A 499 12.19 -30.75 5.57
C LYS A 499 10.86 -31.31 6.08
N SER A 500 10.28 -30.71 7.12
CA SER A 500 8.95 -31.09 7.61
C SER A 500 7.82 -30.68 6.67
N PHE A 501 8.13 -29.84 5.68
CA PHE A 501 7.17 -29.34 4.70
C PHE A 501 7.26 -30.10 3.38
N ASN A 502 6.10 -30.42 2.81
CA ASN A 502 6.00 -30.78 1.40
C ASN A 502 5.97 -29.47 0.59
N ALA A 503 7.16 -29.04 0.19
CA ALA A 503 7.36 -27.79 -0.50
C ALA A 503 8.26 -27.98 -1.73
N LYS A 504 7.92 -27.32 -2.83
CA LYS A 504 8.72 -27.33 -4.06
C LYS A 504 8.92 -25.92 -4.59
N ILE A 505 10.03 -25.72 -5.30
CA ILE A 505 10.31 -24.47 -6.00
C ILE A 505 9.88 -24.63 -7.45
N GLU A 506 9.02 -23.71 -7.89
CA GLU A 506 8.55 -23.61 -9.27
C GLU A 506 9.09 -22.35 -9.92
N PRO A 507 9.72 -22.42 -11.08
CA PRO A 507 10.28 -21.26 -11.75
C PRO A 507 9.19 -20.35 -12.30
N ILE A 508 9.45 -19.03 -12.28
CA ILE A 508 8.70 -18.06 -13.06
C ILE A 508 9.30 -18.09 -14.48
N SER A 509 8.46 -18.26 -15.47
CA SER A 509 8.89 -18.37 -16.88
C SER A 509 9.74 -17.17 -17.30
N ASN A 510 10.89 -17.43 -17.91
CA ASN A 510 11.86 -16.43 -18.37
C ASN A 510 12.38 -15.51 -17.24
N SER A 511 12.53 -16.05 -16.02
CA SER A 511 13.02 -15.32 -14.85
C SER A 511 14.04 -16.13 -14.07
N SER A 512 14.91 -15.43 -13.32
CA SER A 512 15.71 -16.05 -12.26
C SER A 512 14.92 -16.27 -10.97
N ALA A 513 13.73 -15.70 -10.85
CA ALA A 513 12.85 -15.82 -9.70
C ALA A 513 11.94 -17.05 -9.80
N GLY A 514 11.30 -17.38 -8.67
CA GLY A 514 10.36 -18.50 -8.60
C GLY A 514 9.41 -18.41 -7.42
N TRP A 515 8.59 -19.44 -7.31
CA TRP A 515 7.63 -19.62 -6.24
C TRP A 515 8.05 -20.80 -5.36
N LEU A 516 8.13 -20.60 -4.05
CA LEU A 516 8.10 -21.71 -3.11
C LEU A 516 6.62 -22.06 -2.87
N VAL A 517 6.21 -23.21 -3.37
CA VAL A 517 4.85 -23.73 -3.28
C VAL A 517 4.79 -24.73 -2.13
N ILE A 518 4.00 -24.44 -1.11
CA ILE A 518 3.87 -25.24 0.12
C ILE A 518 2.51 -25.90 0.12
N THR A 519 2.50 -27.23 0.05
CA THR A 519 1.27 -28.04 0.09
C THR A 519 0.59 -27.94 1.47
N PRO A 520 -0.73 -27.70 1.57
CA PRO A 520 -1.43 -27.67 2.84
C PRO A 520 -1.48 -29.04 3.50
N LEU A 521 -1.60 -29.06 4.84
CA LEU A 521 -1.83 -30.28 5.62
C LEU A 521 -3.32 -30.54 5.89
N GLU A 522 -4.18 -29.57 5.60
CA GLU A 522 -5.65 -29.64 5.80
C GLU A 522 -6.02 -29.91 7.28
N ASN A 523 -5.18 -29.51 8.24
CA ASN A 523 -5.39 -29.74 9.67
C ASN A 523 -5.74 -28.50 10.49
N GLY A 524 -5.57 -27.30 9.92
CA GLY A 524 -5.85 -26.02 10.56
C GLY A 524 -4.85 -25.63 11.65
N GLU A 525 -3.67 -26.23 11.68
CA GLU A 525 -2.65 -25.96 12.67
C GLU A 525 -1.83 -24.72 12.34
N LYS A 526 -1.22 -24.15 13.39
CA LYS A 526 -0.21 -23.11 13.25
C LYS A 526 1.06 -23.71 12.68
N ARG A 527 1.53 -23.17 11.57
CA ARG A 527 2.72 -23.62 10.86
C ARG A 527 3.79 -22.52 10.86
N ARG A 528 5.06 -22.94 10.88
CA ARG A 528 6.20 -22.04 10.73
C ARG A 528 7.23 -22.68 9.80
N ILE A 529 7.67 -21.93 8.80
CA ILE A 529 8.72 -22.36 7.87
C ILE A 529 9.91 -21.39 7.93
N GLU A 530 11.10 -21.96 7.76
CA GLU A 530 12.33 -21.20 7.51
C GLU A 530 12.95 -21.64 6.18
N VAL A 531 13.41 -20.64 5.42
CA VAL A 531 14.14 -20.82 4.16
C VAL A 531 15.44 -20.04 4.23
N LYS A 532 16.56 -20.74 4.05
CA LYS A 532 17.88 -20.11 4.03
C LYS A 532 18.38 -19.99 2.62
N PHE A 533 18.91 -18.81 2.31
CA PHE A 533 19.54 -18.50 1.02
C PHE A 533 21.07 -18.50 1.14
N LYS A 534 21.76 -18.66 0.01
CA LYS A 534 23.22 -18.51 -0.03
C LYS A 534 23.64 -17.04 0.05
N GLU A 535 24.91 -16.84 0.36
CA GLU A 535 25.60 -15.55 0.36
C GLU A 535 25.76 -14.99 -1.05
#